data_2e7c47c9cce0406ad319807f202d6261
#
_entry.id   2e7c47c9cce0406ad319807f202d6261
#
_cell.length_a   1.000
_cell.length_b   1.000
_cell.length_c   1.000
_cell.angle_alpha   90.00
_cell.angle_beta   90.00
_cell.angle_gamma   90.00
#
_symmetry.space_group_name_H-M   'P 1'
#
loop_
_entity.id
_entity.type
_entity.pdbx_description
1 polymer ?
#
loop_
_entity_poly.entity_id
_entity_poly.type
_entity_poly.pdbx_seq_one_letter_code
_entity_poly.pdbx_strand_id
1 'polypeptide(L)'
;MATTDRFTPLLADLLPPQAPSGDEGPLRAILTAQLEAMGAEVAVDPVGNLSARRGEGGSVVLLALDEPTFAATGAGPDGRGAAVLGTSLPPQELDRHVVQSRQGGKAVLRAGERGLLLEPLVGTPEPGTVFTYSAQRRVAGAYLVGPGIGTRALQAAALAALAELPDFTLVALARTGIAGRGGQELLFRLRRPVGVALDAVLEEDGSEMGAGPLEFARAAGYARPASLARMAGVRCLVRAQEPVLASLLLPAGILARSLALAVRYRGGDQERLHIQDAVRLVELLQSALSPS
;
A
#
# COMPACT_ATOMS: atom_id res chain seq x y z
N MET A 1 23.51 0.45 -12.28
CA MET A 1 23.05 1.46 -11.28
C MET A 1 22.78 0.73 -9.99
N ALA A 2 23.23 1.24 -8.84
CA ALA A 2 22.90 0.57 -7.58
C ALA A 2 21.37 0.64 -7.33
N THR A 3 20.81 -0.38 -6.69
CA THR A 3 19.36 -0.49 -6.34
C THR A 3 18.84 0.77 -5.66
N THR A 4 19.63 1.33 -4.74
CA THR A 4 19.32 2.56 -4.01
C THR A 4 19.20 3.78 -4.93
N ASP A 5 19.96 3.84 -6.03
CA ASP A 5 19.99 4.97 -6.94
C ASP A 5 18.66 5.18 -7.67
N ARG A 6 17.89 4.10 -7.89
CA ARG A 6 16.54 4.16 -8.47
C ARG A 6 15.45 4.31 -7.45
N PHE A 7 15.56 3.62 -6.32
CA PHE A 7 14.53 3.65 -5.27
C PHE A 7 14.29 5.05 -4.72
N THR A 8 15.36 5.79 -4.41
CA THR A 8 15.27 7.10 -3.77
C THR A 8 14.53 8.15 -4.60
N PRO A 9 14.81 8.34 -5.91
CA PRO A 9 14.05 9.27 -6.75
C PRO A 9 12.58 8.88 -6.88
N LEU A 10 12.27 7.59 -7.11
CA LEU A 10 10.91 7.11 -7.20
C LEU A 10 10.13 7.34 -5.91
N LEU A 11 10.75 7.10 -4.77
CA LEU A 11 10.14 7.41 -3.48
C LEU A 11 9.86 8.90 -3.32
N ALA A 12 10.81 9.77 -3.71
CA ALA A 12 10.64 11.22 -3.62
C ALA A 12 9.43 11.72 -4.44
N ASP A 13 9.18 11.14 -5.62
CA ASP A 13 8.02 11.45 -6.45
C ASP A 13 6.70 10.96 -5.84
N LEU A 14 6.74 9.84 -5.11
CA LEU A 14 5.54 9.21 -4.53
C LEU A 14 5.17 9.75 -3.13
N LEU A 15 6.08 10.43 -2.44
CA LEU A 15 5.81 10.94 -1.09
C LEU A 15 4.78 12.09 -1.06
N PRO A 16 4.80 13.10 -1.97
CA PRO A 16 3.95 14.28 -1.85
C PRO A 16 2.45 14.03 -2.04
N PRO A 17 1.99 13.22 -3.03
CA PRO A 17 0.57 13.15 -3.32
C PRO A 17 -0.21 12.44 -2.22
N GLN A 18 -1.36 13.02 -1.86
CA GLN A 18 -2.37 12.32 -1.07
C GLN A 18 -3.16 11.39 -1.99
N ALA A 19 -3.54 10.23 -1.47
CA ALA A 19 -4.34 9.24 -2.19
C ALA A 19 -5.39 8.61 -1.28
N PRO A 20 -6.37 9.40 -0.82
CA PRO A 20 -7.46 8.84 -0.04
C PRO A 20 -8.23 7.81 -0.86
N SER A 21 -8.78 6.81 -0.17
CA SER A 21 -9.61 5.77 -0.77
C SER A 21 -10.78 6.39 -1.53
N GLY A 22 -10.83 6.18 -2.84
CA GLY A 22 -11.81 6.78 -3.75
C GLY A 22 -11.36 8.08 -4.44
N ASP A 23 -10.21 8.64 -4.08
CA ASP A 23 -9.59 9.82 -4.74
C ASP A 23 -8.07 9.64 -4.93
N GLU A 24 -7.66 8.48 -5.45
CA GLU A 24 -6.27 8.11 -5.69
C GLU A 24 -5.68 8.74 -6.97
N GLY A 25 -6.45 9.57 -7.68
CA GLY A 25 -6.10 10.12 -8.99
C GLY A 25 -4.69 10.69 -9.12
N PRO A 26 -4.22 11.61 -8.24
CA PRO A 26 -2.88 12.18 -8.34
C PRO A 26 -1.75 11.17 -8.24
N LEU A 27 -1.85 10.22 -7.32
CA LEU A 27 -0.86 9.16 -7.17
C LEU A 27 -0.87 8.22 -8.37
N ARG A 28 -2.06 7.83 -8.82
CA ARG A 28 -2.22 6.99 -10.01
C ARG A 28 -1.60 7.63 -11.25
N ALA A 29 -1.72 8.94 -11.43
CA ALA A 29 -1.11 9.65 -12.55
C ALA A 29 0.43 9.53 -12.52
N ILE A 30 1.05 9.64 -11.34
CA ILE A 30 2.51 9.47 -11.20
C ILE A 30 2.92 8.03 -11.53
N LEU A 31 2.22 7.04 -10.97
CA LEU A 31 2.50 5.62 -11.26
C LEU A 31 2.33 5.31 -12.76
N THR A 32 1.27 5.84 -13.39
CA THR A 32 1.06 5.71 -14.83
C THR A 32 2.26 6.24 -15.61
N ALA A 33 2.68 7.47 -15.35
CA ALA A 33 3.81 8.07 -16.05
C ALA A 33 5.12 7.28 -15.87
N GLN A 34 5.40 6.79 -14.66
CA GLN A 34 6.58 5.97 -14.39
C GLN A 34 6.54 4.63 -15.14
N LEU A 35 5.38 3.97 -15.19
CA LEU A 35 5.20 2.69 -15.87
C LEU A 35 5.26 2.84 -17.39
N GLU A 36 4.67 3.88 -17.96
CA GLU A 36 4.76 4.22 -19.38
C GLU A 36 6.21 4.53 -19.78
N ALA A 37 6.95 5.26 -18.93
CA ALA A 37 8.38 5.52 -19.15
C ALA A 37 9.24 4.24 -19.13
N MET A 38 8.77 3.18 -18.48
CA MET A 38 9.39 1.84 -18.54
C MET A 38 8.96 1.05 -19.79
N GLY A 39 8.10 1.60 -20.65
CA GLY A 39 7.58 0.94 -21.85
C GLY A 39 6.44 -0.04 -21.55
N ALA A 40 5.75 0.10 -20.44
CA ALA A 40 4.58 -0.71 -20.14
C ALA A 40 3.31 -0.12 -20.78
N GLU A 41 2.42 -1.00 -21.22
CA GLU A 41 1.04 -0.67 -21.56
C GLU A 41 0.23 -0.52 -20.28
N VAL A 42 -0.34 0.67 -20.05
CA VAL A 42 -1.07 0.99 -18.82
C VAL A 42 -2.55 1.15 -19.10
N ALA A 43 -3.40 0.56 -18.26
CA ALA A 43 -4.84 0.70 -18.29
C ALA A 43 -5.38 1.00 -16.89
N VAL A 44 -6.43 1.82 -16.86
CA VAL A 44 -7.18 2.15 -15.62
C VAL A 44 -8.63 1.73 -15.83
N ASP A 45 -9.14 0.96 -14.89
CA ASP A 45 -10.53 0.51 -14.93
C ASP A 45 -11.51 1.56 -14.34
N PRO A 46 -12.84 1.39 -14.50
CA PRO A 46 -13.81 2.34 -13.97
C PRO A 46 -13.82 2.49 -12.43
N VAL A 47 -13.28 1.51 -11.69
CA VAL A 47 -13.14 1.58 -10.23
C VAL A 47 -11.93 2.42 -9.84
N GLY A 48 -10.97 2.56 -10.76
CA GLY A 48 -9.72 3.29 -10.57
C GLY A 48 -8.52 2.38 -10.29
N ASN A 49 -8.65 1.06 -10.43
CA ASN A 49 -7.49 0.17 -10.39
C ASN A 49 -6.60 0.43 -11.60
N LEU A 50 -5.29 0.39 -11.39
CA LEU A 50 -4.31 0.51 -12.44
C LEU A 50 -3.72 -0.86 -12.74
N SER A 51 -3.66 -1.23 -14.01
CA SER A 51 -2.91 -2.39 -14.49
C SER A 51 -1.86 -1.94 -15.50
N ALA A 52 -0.67 -2.48 -15.40
CA ALA A 52 0.42 -2.21 -16.32
C ALA A 52 1.05 -3.53 -16.76
N ARG A 53 1.34 -3.64 -18.06
CA ARG A 53 1.95 -4.83 -18.65
C ARG A 53 3.12 -4.43 -19.54
N ARG A 54 4.24 -5.12 -19.37
CA ARG A 54 5.40 -5.03 -20.26
C ARG A 54 5.72 -6.42 -20.81
N GLY A 55 6.02 -6.49 -22.09
CA GLY A 55 6.35 -7.74 -22.79
C GLY A 55 5.21 -8.77 -22.69
N GLU A 56 5.54 -10.02 -22.48
CA GLU A 56 4.58 -11.11 -22.30
C GLU A 56 3.83 -11.05 -20.95
N GLY A 57 4.21 -10.10 -20.10
CA GLY A 57 3.50 -9.77 -18.85
C GLY A 57 3.89 -10.61 -17.64
N GLY A 58 4.88 -11.45 -17.69
CA GLY A 58 5.52 -12.15 -16.55
C GLY A 58 4.66 -12.44 -15.32
N SER A 59 5.27 -12.45 -14.16
CA SER A 59 4.57 -12.57 -12.86
C SER A 59 3.78 -11.31 -12.50
N VAL A 60 2.68 -11.49 -11.75
CA VAL A 60 1.85 -10.38 -11.27
C VAL A 60 2.41 -9.82 -9.96
N VAL A 61 2.61 -8.50 -9.90
CA VAL A 61 2.86 -7.78 -8.66
C VAL A 61 1.59 -7.04 -8.27
N LEU A 62 1.08 -7.30 -7.07
CA LEU A 62 -0.12 -6.67 -6.53
C LEU A 62 0.24 -5.73 -5.39
N LEU A 63 -0.26 -4.49 -5.44
CA LEU A 63 -0.09 -3.49 -4.39
C LEU A 63 -1.34 -2.61 -4.23
N ALA A 64 -1.41 -1.85 -3.12
CA ALA A 64 -2.46 -0.87 -2.88
C ALA A 64 -2.09 0.50 -3.45
N LEU A 65 -3.10 1.26 -3.90
CA LEU A 65 -2.97 2.67 -4.26
C LEU A 65 -3.25 3.60 -3.09
N ASP A 66 -4.28 3.28 -2.31
CA ASP A 66 -4.85 4.17 -1.31
C ASP A 66 -4.12 4.14 0.03
N GLU A 67 -4.40 5.15 0.81
CA GLU A 67 -3.90 5.35 2.16
C GLU A 67 -5.06 5.50 3.16
N PRO A 68 -4.81 5.46 4.48
CA PRO A 68 -5.84 5.67 5.50
C PRO A 68 -6.67 6.91 5.23
N THR A 69 -7.99 6.74 5.22
CA THR A 69 -8.98 7.73 4.78
C THR A 69 -10.10 7.85 5.80
N PHE A 70 -10.62 9.05 5.93
CA PHE A 70 -11.75 9.39 6.78
C PHE A 70 -12.83 10.04 5.91
N ALA A 71 -13.97 9.38 5.77
CA ALA A 71 -15.06 9.89 4.95
C ALA A 71 -16.15 10.51 5.82
N ALA A 72 -16.54 11.75 5.54
CA ALA A 72 -17.69 12.37 6.19
C ALA A 72 -18.96 11.61 5.83
N THR A 73 -19.72 11.15 6.83
CA THR A 73 -20.94 10.36 6.60
C THR A 73 -22.22 11.17 6.70
N GLY A 74 -22.13 12.37 7.28
CA GLY A 74 -23.32 13.16 7.63
C GLY A 74 -24.13 12.60 8.79
N ALA A 75 -23.71 11.47 9.37
CA ALA A 75 -24.36 10.87 10.54
C ALA A 75 -23.80 11.43 11.87
N GLY A 76 -24.44 11.06 12.97
CA GLY A 76 -23.99 11.47 14.32
C GLY A 76 -24.41 12.89 14.69
N PRO A 77 -23.93 13.40 15.85
CA PRO A 77 -24.24 14.75 16.33
C PRO A 77 -23.87 15.82 15.31
N ASP A 78 -24.80 16.67 14.98
CA ASP A 78 -24.63 17.79 14.02
C ASP A 78 -24.09 17.37 12.64
N GLY A 79 -24.34 16.11 12.20
CA GLY A 79 -23.88 15.62 10.90
C GLY A 79 -22.37 15.39 10.77
N ARG A 80 -21.63 15.31 11.88
CA ARG A 80 -20.14 15.24 11.91
C ARG A 80 -19.55 13.83 11.96
N GLY A 81 -20.33 12.79 11.78
CA GLY A 81 -19.84 11.42 11.78
C GLY A 81 -18.81 11.16 10.66
N ALA A 82 -17.82 10.34 10.97
CA ALA A 82 -16.81 9.87 10.02
C ALA A 82 -16.77 8.34 9.93
N ALA A 83 -16.67 7.83 8.72
CA ALA A 83 -16.28 6.44 8.45
C ALA A 83 -14.75 6.37 8.29
N VAL A 84 -14.17 5.34 8.86
CA VAL A 84 -12.73 5.04 8.77
C VAL A 84 -12.50 3.99 7.69
N LEU A 85 -11.60 4.27 6.77
CA LEU A 85 -11.26 3.40 5.66
C LEU A 85 -9.74 3.17 5.61
N GLY A 86 -9.32 1.92 5.48
CA GLY A 86 -7.90 1.59 5.28
C GLY A 86 -7.00 1.63 6.51
N THR A 87 -7.57 1.75 7.72
CA THR A 87 -6.84 1.52 8.98
C THR A 87 -7.68 0.71 9.95
N SER A 88 -7.02 -0.09 10.77
CA SER A 88 -7.63 -0.86 11.86
C SER A 88 -7.45 -0.20 13.23
N LEU A 89 -6.92 1.01 13.29
CA LEU A 89 -6.75 1.73 14.56
C LEU A 89 -8.11 2.03 15.17
N PRO A 90 -8.28 1.81 16.48
CA PRO A 90 -9.51 2.13 17.16
C PRO A 90 -9.73 3.65 17.24
N PRO A 91 -10.97 4.15 17.35
CA PRO A 91 -11.27 5.59 17.38
C PRO A 91 -10.45 6.38 18.41
N GLN A 92 -10.10 5.78 19.54
CA GLN A 92 -9.33 6.41 20.61
C GLN A 92 -7.89 6.74 20.17
N GLU A 93 -7.29 5.90 19.34
CA GLU A 93 -5.95 6.14 18.79
C GLU A 93 -5.98 7.15 17.63
N LEU A 94 -7.15 7.35 17.03
CA LEU A 94 -7.38 8.35 15.98
C LEU A 94 -7.78 9.73 16.55
N ASP A 95 -8.07 9.83 17.86
CA ASP A 95 -8.48 11.09 18.48
C ASP A 95 -7.40 12.17 18.36
N ARG A 96 -7.82 13.42 18.13
CA ARG A 96 -6.99 14.62 17.99
C ARG A 96 -6.07 14.70 16.78
N HIS A 97 -6.13 13.71 15.86
CA HIS A 97 -5.38 13.85 14.60
C HIS A 97 -6.02 14.89 13.69
N VAL A 98 -5.19 15.71 13.06
CA VAL A 98 -5.65 16.70 12.08
C VAL A 98 -5.68 16.04 10.70
N VAL A 99 -6.81 16.17 10.05
CA VAL A 99 -7.06 15.64 8.69
C VAL A 99 -7.42 16.78 7.74
N GLN A 100 -7.15 16.58 6.46
CA GLN A 100 -7.44 17.55 5.42
C GLN A 100 -8.02 16.89 4.18
N SER A 101 -8.91 17.60 3.50
CA SER A 101 -9.41 17.23 2.18
C SER A 101 -8.61 17.92 1.08
N ARG A 102 -8.68 17.39 -0.15
CA ARG A 102 -8.05 18.03 -1.33
C ARG A 102 -8.66 19.39 -1.66
N GLN A 103 -9.91 19.62 -1.29
CA GLN A 103 -10.60 20.90 -1.47
C GLN A 103 -10.19 21.97 -0.43
N GLY A 104 -9.23 21.65 0.45
CA GLY A 104 -8.72 22.59 1.45
C GLY A 104 -9.48 22.57 2.78
N GLY A 105 -10.52 21.76 2.93
CA GLY A 105 -11.18 21.54 4.21
C GLY A 105 -10.24 20.89 5.21
N LYS A 106 -10.33 21.30 6.49
CA LYS A 106 -9.57 20.71 7.59
C LYS A 106 -10.47 20.39 8.77
N ALA A 107 -10.19 19.27 9.43
CA ALA A 107 -10.92 18.85 10.63
C ALA A 107 -9.98 18.17 11.63
N VAL A 108 -10.41 18.11 12.88
CA VAL A 108 -9.81 17.25 13.91
C VAL A 108 -10.69 16.01 14.06
N LEU A 109 -10.07 14.84 14.08
CA LEU A 109 -10.74 13.61 14.46
C LEU A 109 -11.04 13.62 15.97
N ARG A 110 -12.27 13.24 16.33
CA ARG A 110 -12.70 13.11 17.73
C ARG A 110 -13.31 11.73 17.95
N ALA A 111 -12.81 11.02 18.94
CA ALA A 111 -13.44 9.80 19.42
C ALA A 111 -14.72 10.16 20.18
N GLY A 112 -15.86 9.71 19.67
CA GLY A 112 -17.16 9.85 20.30
C GLY A 112 -17.72 8.52 20.77
N GLU A 113 -18.82 8.53 21.53
CA GLU A 113 -19.48 7.32 22.05
C GLU A 113 -19.94 6.37 20.93
N ARG A 114 -20.28 6.88 19.76
CA ARG A 114 -20.83 6.12 18.61
C ARG A 114 -19.85 5.99 17.45
N GLY A 115 -18.56 6.26 17.66
CA GLY A 115 -17.54 6.20 16.62
C GLY A 115 -16.78 7.51 16.47
N LEU A 116 -16.21 7.73 15.29
CA LEU A 116 -15.36 8.88 15.00
C LEU A 116 -16.19 10.05 14.48
N LEU A 117 -15.79 11.26 14.86
CA LEU A 117 -16.38 12.52 14.42
C LEU A 117 -15.32 13.41 13.75
N LEU A 118 -15.76 14.27 12.83
CA LEU A 118 -14.95 15.34 12.21
C LEU A 118 -15.32 16.67 12.85
N GLU A 119 -14.44 17.22 13.69
CA GLU A 119 -14.59 18.56 14.23
C GLU A 119 -13.97 19.57 13.26
N PRO A 120 -14.77 20.41 12.58
CA PRO A 120 -14.24 21.27 11.51
C PRO A 120 -13.32 22.35 12.07
N LEU A 121 -12.17 22.53 11.41
CA LEU A 121 -11.25 23.65 11.59
C LEU A 121 -11.35 24.66 10.45
N VAL A 122 -11.54 24.17 9.21
CA VAL A 122 -11.68 24.98 8.00
C VAL A 122 -12.73 24.33 7.13
N GLY A 123 -13.77 25.09 6.77
CA GLY A 123 -14.90 24.59 6.01
C GLY A 123 -15.79 23.63 6.80
N THR A 124 -16.92 23.26 6.23
CA THR A 124 -17.84 22.28 6.81
C THR A 124 -17.68 20.96 6.07
N PRO A 125 -17.41 19.84 6.75
CA PRO A 125 -17.36 18.53 6.11
C PRO A 125 -18.74 18.15 5.54
N GLU A 126 -18.87 18.12 4.22
CA GLU A 126 -20.08 17.62 3.57
C GLU A 126 -20.06 16.08 3.50
N PRO A 127 -21.22 15.41 3.55
CA PRO A 127 -21.30 13.96 3.38
C PRO A 127 -20.63 13.52 2.06
N GLY A 128 -19.79 12.51 2.13
CA GLY A 128 -19.00 12.01 0.99
C GLY A 128 -17.64 12.71 0.82
N THR A 129 -17.36 13.82 1.53
CA THR A 129 -16.01 14.42 1.52
C THR A 129 -15.02 13.47 2.16
N VAL A 130 -13.89 13.24 1.47
CA VAL A 130 -12.82 12.39 1.96
C VAL A 130 -11.65 13.22 2.51
N PHE A 131 -11.10 12.75 3.59
CA PHE A 131 -9.98 13.37 4.31
C PHE A 131 -8.86 12.36 4.49
N THR A 132 -7.62 12.85 4.48
CA THR A 132 -6.42 12.12 4.90
C THR A 132 -5.72 12.88 6.01
N TYR A 133 -4.74 12.27 6.66
CA TYR A 133 -3.90 12.99 7.62
C TYR A 133 -3.24 14.20 6.98
N SER A 134 -3.19 15.31 7.71
CA SER A 134 -2.49 16.53 7.29
C SER A 134 -0.98 16.48 7.52
N ALA A 135 -0.49 15.47 8.22
CA ALA A 135 0.93 15.28 8.49
C ALA A 135 1.73 15.07 7.20
N GLN A 136 2.92 15.66 7.16
CA GLN A 136 3.83 15.51 6.02
C GLN A 136 4.68 14.26 6.15
N ARG A 137 4.93 13.61 5.01
CA ARG A 137 5.89 12.52 4.91
C ARG A 137 7.31 13.07 4.82
N ARG A 138 8.25 12.46 5.53
CA ARG A 138 9.63 12.91 5.56
C ARG A 138 10.62 11.79 5.81
N VAL A 139 11.86 12.04 5.44
CA VAL A 139 13.01 11.21 5.85
C VAL A 139 13.50 11.71 7.21
N ALA A 140 13.69 10.81 8.16
CA ALA A 140 14.20 11.09 9.51
C ALA A 140 15.31 10.10 9.87
N GLY A 141 16.55 10.41 9.51
CA GLY A 141 17.68 9.49 9.66
C GLY A 141 17.51 8.24 8.79
N ALA A 142 17.53 7.06 9.39
CA ALA A 142 17.31 5.79 8.71
C ALA A 142 15.84 5.45 8.46
N TYR A 143 14.91 6.34 8.83
CA TYR A 143 13.48 6.08 8.78
C TYR A 143 12.76 7.00 7.81
N LEU A 144 11.74 6.43 7.18
CA LEU A 144 10.65 7.18 6.57
C LEU A 144 9.55 7.34 7.62
N VAL A 145 8.96 8.53 7.70
CA VAL A 145 7.93 8.86 8.69
C VAL A 145 6.79 9.62 8.02
N GLY A 146 5.57 9.24 8.30
CA GLY A 146 4.37 9.92 7.84
C GLY A 146 3.24 8.98 7.47
N PRO A 147 2.04 9.49 7.17
CA PRO A 147 0.88 8.66 6.89
C PRO A 147 1.05 7.82 5.63
N GLY A 148 0.70 6.54 5.71
CA GLY A 148 0.75 5.61 4.59
C GLY A 148 2.15 5.37 4.02
N ILE A 149 3.20 5.58 4.82
CA ILE A 149 4.60 5.51 4.36
C ILE A 149 4.98 4.09 3.90
N GLY A 150 4.40 3.05 4.53
CA GLY A 150 4.60 1.67 4.10
C GLY A 150 4.12 1.44 2.68
N THR A 151 2.92 1.91 2.35
CA THR A 151 2.37 1.81 0.98
C THR A 151 3.24 2.55 -0.03
N ARG A 152 3.72 3.75 0.28
CA ARG A 152 4.61 4.52 -0.60
C ARG A 152 5.95 3.81 -0.84
N ALA A 153 6.53 3.25 0.19
CA ALA A 153 7.78 2.50 0.09
C ALA A 153 7.61 1.22 -0.74
N LEU A 154 6.48 0.52 -0.60
CA LEU A 154 6.15 -0.65 -1.42
C LEU A 154 5.98 -0.30 -2.90
N GLN A 155 5.30 0.80 -3.21
CA GLN A 155 5.14 1.30 -4.57
C GLN A 155 6.49 1.67 -5.19
N ALA A 156 7.34 2.41 -4.47
CA ALA A 156 8.69 2.76 -4.93
C ALA A 156 9.56 1.52 -5.14
N ALA A 157 9.51 0.54 -4.23
CA ALA A 157 10.26 -0.70 -4.33
C ALA A 157 9.81 -1.54 -5.53
N ALA A 158 8.50 -1.64 -5.76
CA ALA A 158 7.95 -2.34 -6.92
C ALA A 158 8.42 -1.69 -8.23
N LEU A 159 8.27 -0.37 -8.38
CA LEU A 159 8.72 0.34 -9.58
C LEU A 159 10.23 0.17 -9.81
N ALA A 160 11.05 0.29 -8.76
CA ALA A 160 12.49 0.13 -8.86
C ALA A 160 12.89 -1.30 -9.31
N ALA A 161 12.19 -2.32 -8.80
CA ALA A 161 12.42 -3.70 -9.20
C ALA A 161 11.97 -3.98 -10.64
N LEU A 162 10.77 -3.53 -11.02
CA LEU A 162 10.18 -3.77 -12.34
C LEU A 162 10.94 -3.07 -13.47
N ALA A 163 11.60 -1.96 -13.19
CA ALA A 163 12.39 -1.25 -14.18
C ALA A 163 13.52 -2.11 -14.82
N GLU A 164 14.01 -3.11 -14.10
CA GLU A 164 15.09 -4.01 -14.56
C GLU A 164 14.53 -5.28 -15.27
N LEU A 165 13.22 -5.52 -15.21
CA LEU A 165 12.64 -6.74 -15.78
C LEU A 165 12.14 -6.50 -17.21
N PRO A 166 12.42 -7.43 -18.16
CA PRO A 166 11.90 -7.33 -19.53
C PRO A 166 10.37 -7.54 -19.56
N ASP A 167 9.85 -8.40 -18.69
CA ASP A 167 8.45 -8.81 -18.65
C ASP A 167 7.89 -8.67 -17.24
N PHE A 168 6.76 -7.99 -17.12
CA PHE A 168 6.04 -7.89 -15.85
C PHE A 168 4.56 -7.55 -16.04
N THR A 169 3.77 -7.84 -15.03
CA THR A 169 2.43 -7.31 -14.84
C THR A 169 2.34 -6.66 -13.45
N LEU A 170 1.99 -5.39 -13.36
CA LEU A 170 1.68 -4.70 -12.12
C LEU A 170 0.18 -4.46 -12.02
N VAL A 171 -0.38 -4.69 -10.84
CA VAL A 171 -1.76 -4.30 -10.50
C VAL A 171 -1.72 -3.47 -9.23
N ALA A 172 -2.17 -2.24 -9.33
CA ALA A 172 -2.32 -1.35 -8.20
C ALA A 172 -3.81 -1.12 -7.91
N LEU A 173 -4.27 -1.61 -6.77
CA LEU A 173 -5.68 -1.61 -6.40
C LEU A 173 -6.08 -0.30 -5.74
N ALA A 174 -7.12 0.34 -6.28
CA ALA A 174 -7.82 1.45 -5.67
C ALA A 174 -8.80 0.94 -4.60
N ARG A 175 -9.18 1.83 -3.67
CA ARG A 175 -10.24 1.58 -2.68
C ARG A 175 -10.01 0.30 -1.86
N THR A 176 -8.77 -0.03 -1.54
CA THR A 176 -8.47 -1.23 -0.75
C THR A 176 -9.06 -1.13 0.65
N GLY A 177 -9.14 0.09 1.21
CA GLY A 177 -9.83 0.39 2.46
C GLY A 177 -11.35 0.14 2.43
N ILE A 178 -11.95 0.01 1.24
CA ILE A 178 -13.38 -0.31 1.04
C ILE A 178 -13.52 -1.76 0.57
N ALA A 179 -12.93 -2.71 1.29
CA ALA A 179 -13.02 -4.16 1.05
C ALA A 179 -12.51 -4.65 -0.33
N GLY A 180 -11.74 -3.86 -1.09
CA GLY A 180 -11.05 -4.29 -2.31
C GLY A 180 -11.93 -4.85 -3.44
N ARG A 181 -13.23 -4.55 -3.42
CA ARG A 181 -14.23 -5.21 -4.29
C ARG A 181 -13.94 -5.12 -5.79
N GLY A 182 -13.30 -4.04 -6.25
CA GLY A 182 -12.94 -3.90 -7.67
C GLY A 182 -11.75 -4.75 -8.12
N GLY A 183 -10.89 -5.16 -7.17
CA GLY A 183 -9.65 -5.88 -7.49
C GLY A 183 -9.89 -7.32 -7.96
N GLN A 184 -10.88 -8.01 -7.44
CA GLN A 184 -11.13 -9.42 -7.77
C GLN A 184 -11.46 -9.62 -9.25
N GLU A 185 -12.33 -8.81 -9.83
CA GLU A 185 -12.69 -8.92 -11.25
C GLU A 185 -11.47 -8.69 -12.16
N LEU A 186 -10.65 -7.68 -11.85
CA LEU A 186 -9.43 -7.40 -12.58
C LEU A 186 -8.45 -8.58 -12.51
N LEU A 187 -8.24 -9.15 -11.32
CA LEU A 187 -7.34 -10.29 -11.11
C LEU A 187 -7.81 -11.55 -11.85
N PHE A 188 -9.12 -11.82 -11.90
CA PHE A 188 -9.67 -12.93 -12.70
C PHE A 188 -9.35 -12.81 -14.19
N ARG A 189 -9.32 -11.61 -14.73
CA ARG A 189 -9.01 -11.36 -16.15
C ARG A 189 -7.54 -11.59 -16.49
N LEU A 190 -6.64 -11.45 -15.52
CA LEU A 190 -5.20 -11.56 -15.77
C LEU A 190 -4.72 -12.97 -16.08
N ARG A 191 -5.39 -14.02 -15.58
CA ARG A 191 -5.10 -15.47 -15.83
C ARG A 191 -3.61 -15.82 -15.67
N ARG A 192 -2.92 -15.22 -14.72
CA ARG A 192 -1.48 -15.45 -14.50
C ARG A 192 -1.25 -16.49 -13.40
N PRO A 193 -0.29 -17.42 -13.58
CA PRO A 193 -0.13 -18.55 -12.64
C PRO A 193 0.56 -18.17 -11.32
N VAL A 194 1.38 -17.12 -11.31
CA VAL A 194 2.20 -16.74 -10.14
C VAL A 194 2.09 -15.26 -9.88
N GLY A 195 1.93 -14.89 -8.62
CA GLY A 195 1.86 -13.49 -8.20
C GLY A 195 2.61 -13.22 -6.90
N VAL A 196 2.95 -11.95 -6.70
CA VAL A 196 3.52 -11.42 -5.46
C VAL A 196 2.62 -10.30 -4.96
N ALA A 197 2.07 -10.45 -3.77
CA ALA A 197 1.34 -9.39 -3.08
C ALA A 197 2.28 -8.63 -2.15
N LEU A 198 2.25 -7.30 -2.21
CA LEU A 198 3.06 -6.42 -1.38
C LEU A 198 2.18 -5.72 -0.35
N ASP A 199 2.48 -5.90 0.94
CA ASP A 199 1.71 -5.31 2.04
C ASP A 199 2.64 -4.67 3.08
N ALA A 200 2.10 -3.73 3.86
CA ALA A 200 2.76 -3.22 5.06
C ALA A 200 2.08 -3.87 6.28
N VAL A 201 2.87 -4.38 7.21
CA VAL A 201 2.37 -5.05 8.41
C VAL A 201 2.87 -4.36 9.67
N LEU A 202 2.06 -4.38 10.73
CA LEU A 202 2.47 -3.83 12.01
C LEU A 202 3.71 -4.58 12.54
N GLU A 203 4.68 -3.83 13.06
CA GLU A 203 5.83 -4.39 13.75
C GLU A 203 5.35 -5.14 15.00
N GLU A 204 5.75 -6.39 15.09
CA GLU A 204 5.49 -7.28 16.22
C GLU A 204 6.70 -8.17 16.46
N ASP A 205 6.69 -8.99 17.53
CA ASP A 205 7.76 -9.93 17.80
C ASP A 205 8.10 -10.80 16.57
N GLY A 206 9.35 -10.80 16.17
CA GLY A 206 9.87 -11.47 14.98
C GLY A 206 9.70 -10.70 13.67
N SER A 207 9.10 -9.50 13.70
CA SER A 207 8.95 -8.61 12.52
C SER A 207 9.51 -7.21 12.75
N GLU A 208 10.63 -7.10 13.46
CA GLU A 208 11.24 -5.82 13.81
C GLU A 208 11.69 -5.06 12.55
N MET A 209 11.51 -3.74 12.56
CA MET A 209 12.03 -2.84 11.53
C MET A 209 13.57 -2.88 11.49
N GLY A 210 14.14 -2.75 10.32
CA GLY A 210 15.59 -2.75 10.10
C GLY A 210 16.20 -4.15 9.93
N ALA A 211 15.43 -5.21 10.16
CA ALA A 211 15.90 -6.58 10.02
C ALA A 211 15.60 -7.20 8.63
N GLY A 212 15.01 -6.44 7.73
CA GLY A 212 14.71 -6.82 6.34
C GLY A 212 13.23 -7.08 6.07
N PRO A 213 12.87 -7.27 4.79
CA PRO A 213 11.51 -7.61 4.38
C PRO A 213 11.06 -8.95 4.92
N LEU A 214 9.76 -9.16 4.95
CA LEU A 214 9.09 -10.33 5.49
C LEU A 214 8.46 -11.13 4.35
N GLU A 215 8.59 -12.45 4.37
CA GLU A 215 7.80 -13.36 3.54
C GLU A 215 6.82 -14.12 4.44
N PHE A 216 5.53 -14.13 4.07
CA PHE A 216 4.53 -14.90 4.79
C PHE A 216 4.37 -16.28 4.17
N ALA A 217 4.62 -17.30 5.00
CA ALA A 217 4.31 -18.68 4.65
C ALA A 217 2.85 -18.96 5.00
N ARG A 218 2.10 -19.47 4.06
CA ARG A 218 0.74 -19.89 4.28
C ARG A 218 0.66 -21.15 5.13
N ALA A 219 -0.21 -21.13 6.16
CA ALA A 219 -0.46 -22.27 7.05
C ALA A 219 -1.18 -23.45 6.37
N ALA A 220 -1.73 -23.29 5.16
CA ALA A 220 -2.51 -24.32 4.48
C ALA A 220 -2.00 -24.59 3.05
N GLY A 221 -1.17 -25.60 2.93
CA GLY A 221 -1.13 -26.45 1.72
C GLY A 221 -0.39 -25.94 0.48
N TYR A 222 0.28 -24.79 0.48
CA TYR A 222 1.05 -24.34 -0.67
C TYR A 222 2.55 -24.37 -0.45
N ALA A 223 3.22 -24.86 -1.49
CA ALA A 223 4.61 -25.28 -1.48
C ALA A 223 5.57 -24.23 -0.87
N ARG A 224 6.29 -24.71 0.11
CA ARG A 224 7.59 -24.29 0.64
C ARG A 224 8.01 -22.84 0.44
N PRO A 225 7.96 -22.03 1.51
CA PRO A 225 8.56 -20.69 1.55
C PRO A 225 10.10 -20.70 1.45
N ALA A 226 10.70 -21.87 1.32
CA ALA A 226 12.10 -22.11 1.56
C ALA A 226 13.05 -21.50 0.51
N SER A 227 12.60 -20.96 -0.61
CA SER A 227 13.51 -20.52 -1.67
C SER A 227 13.95 -19.06 -1.55
N LEU A 228 13.08 -18.14 -1.21
CA LEU A 228 13.44 -16.72 -1.10
C LEU A 228 14.13 -16.39 0.23
N ALA A 229 13.66 -16.93 1.35
CA ALA A 229 14.27 -16.73 2.67
C ALA A 229 15.74 -17.17 2.72
N ARG A 230 16.14 -18.11 1.86
CA ARG A 230 17.56 -18.55 1.75
C ARG A 230 18.42 -17.62 0.92
N MET A 231 17.82 -16.75 0.08
CA MET A 231 18.57 -16.04 -0.95
C MET A 231 19.06 -14.65 -0.54
N ALA A 232 18.44 -13.96 0.43
CA ALA A 232 18.79 -12.55 0.64
C ALA A 232 18.57 -11.99 2.06
N GLY A 233 18.70 -12.78 3.11
CA GLY A 233 18.49 -12.30 4.48
C GLY A 233 17.03 -11.90 4.75
N VAL A 234 16.09 -12.49 4.01
CA VAL A 234 14.66 -12.37 4.21
C VAL A 234 14.22 -13.22 5.36
N ARG A 235 13.42 -12.66 6.25
CA ARG A 235 12.82 -13.42 7.35
C ARG A 235 11.50 -14.02 6.89
N CYS A 236 11.34 -15.32 7.12
CA CYS A 236 10.07 -15.99 6.86
C CYS A 236 9.27 -16.06 8.16
N LEU A 237 8.08 -15.47 8.16
CA LEU A 237 7.13 -15.55 9.25
C LEU A 237 6.00 -16.52 8.87
N VAL A 238 5.76 -17.49 9.74
CA VAL A 238 4.57 -18.34 9.65
C VAL A 238 3.47 -17.70 10.51
N ARG A 239 2.44 -17.15 9.90
CA ARG A 239 1.30 -16.55 10.61
C ARG A 239 0.00 -17.19 10.21
N ALA A 240 -0.95 -17.21 11.16
CA ALA A 240 -2.31 -17.69 10.91
C ALA A 240 -3.13 -16.77 9.99
N GLN A 241 -2.80 -15.48 9.95
CA GLN A 241 -3.46 -14.49 9.08
C GLN A 241 -2.51 -14.02 7.99
N GLU A 242 -2.94 -14.15 6.74
CA GLU A 242 -2.26 -13.56 5.60
C GLU A 242 -2.55 -12.05 5.50
N PRO A 243 -1.60 -11.28 4.94
CA PRO A 243 -1.86 -9.91 4.51
C PRO A 243 -3.04 -9.84 3.55
N VAL A 244 -3.80 -8.76 3.65
CA VAL A 244 -5.10 -8.61 2.95
C VAL A 244 -4.97 -8.78 1.44
N LEU A 245 -3.93 -8.23 0.83
CA LEU A 245 -3.76 -8.27 -0.64
C LEU A 245 -3.50 -9.68 -1.16
N ALA A 246 -2.75 -10.51 -0.42
CA ALA A 246 -2.50 -11.90 -0.83
C ALA A 246 -3.79 -12.72 -0.88
N SER A 247 -4.72 -12.46 0.02
CA SER A 247 -6.01 -13.14 0.06
C SER A 247 -6.88 -12.89 -1.17
N LEU A 248 -6.65 -11.80 -1.90
CA LEU A 248 -7.37 -11.47 -3.13
C LEU A 248 -6.88 -12.28 -4.34
N LEU A 249 -5.63 -12.73 -4.35
CA LEU A 249 -5.05 -13.45 -5.49
C LEU A 249 -5.54 -14.89 -5.60
N LEU A 250 -5.83 -15.54 -4.48
CA LEU A 250 -6.24 -16.94 -4.45
C LEU A 250 -7.57 -17.24 -5.13
N PRO A 251 -8.66 -16.48 -4.88
CA PRO A 251 -9.92 -16.71 -5.58
C PRO A 251 -9.78 -16.54 -7.10
N ALA A 252 -8.79 -15.75 -7.55
CA ALA A 252 -8.46 -15.60 -8.97
C ALA A 252 -7.63 -16.77 -9.54
N GLY A 253 -7.32 -17.79 -8.74
CA GLY A 253 -6.49 -18.93 -9.16
C GLY A 253 -5.01 -18.58 -9.29
N ILE A 254 -4.57 -17.45 -8.75
CA ILE A 254 -3.17 -16.99 -8.80
C ILE A 254 -2.46 -17.47 -7.56
N LEU A 255 -1.41 -18.28 -7.74
CA LEU A 255 -0.51 -18.66 -6.66
C LEU A 255 0.27 -17.44 -6.21
N ALA A 256 0.01 -16.98 -4.98
CA ALA A 256 0.59 -15.77 -4.47
C ALA A 256 1.70 -16.05 -3.44
N ARG A 257 2.78 -15.27 -3.54
CA ARG A 257 3.70 -15.03 -2.44
C ARG A 257 3.29 -13.71 -1.78
N SER A 258 3.38 -13.63 -0.49
CA SER A 258 3.15 -12.39 0.24
C SER A 258 4.46 -11.88 0.80
N LEU A 259 4.87 -10.71 0.34
CA LEU A 259 6.02 -9.98 0.84
C LEU A 259 5.54 -8.72 1.55
N ALA A 260 6.16 -8.40 2.68
CA ALA A 260 5.75 -7.23 3.43
C ALA A 260 6.94 -6.47 4.03
N LEU A 261 6.69 -5.20 4.33
CA LEU A 261 7.55 -4.36 5.14
C LEU A 261 6.94 -4.18 6.53
N ALA A 262 7.75 -4.36 7.56
CA ALA A 262 7.36 -4.06 8.94
C ALA A 262 7.30 -2.55 9.12
N VAL A 263 6.19 -2.06 9.65
CA VAL A 263 5.97 -0.65 9.97
C VAL A 263 5.52 -0.51 11.42
N ARG A 264 5.93 0.58 12.06
CA ARG A 264 5.43 0.97 13.39
C ARG A 264 4.34 2.03 13.24
N TYR A 265 3.33 2.00 14.10
CA TYR A 265 2.18 2.91 14.06
C TYR A 265 1.40 2.84 12.74
N ARG A 266 1.22 1.63 12.21
CA ARG A 266 0.52 1.38 10.94
C ARG A 266 -0.85 2.04 10.94
N GLY A 267 -1.11 2.81 9.86
CA GLY A 267 -2.38 3.51 9.67
C GLY A 267 -2.54 4.79 10.49
N GLY A 268 -1.50 5.20 11.23
CA GLY A 268 -1.42 6.49 11.91
C GLY A 268 -0.74 7.57 11.09
N ASP A 269 -0.73 8.81 11.60
CA ASP A 269 -0.09 9.96 10.96
C ASP A 269 1.44 9.96 11.09
N GLN A 270 2.00 9.18 12.02
CA GLN A 270 3.43 9.00 12.29
C GLN A 270 3.91 7.59 11.99
N GLU A 271 3.29 6.92 11.02
CA GLU A 271 3.75 5.60 10.58
C GLU A 271 5.24 5.67 10.24
N ARG A 272 6.00 4.65 10.64
CA ARG A 272 7.46 4.59 10.47
C ARG A 272 7.87 3.32 9.76
N LEU A 273 8.86 3.45 8.88
CA LEU A 273 9.49 2.37 8.15
C LEU A 273 11.01 2.57 8.13
N HIS A 274 11.78 1.51 8.27
CA HIS A 274 13.23 1.57 8.08
C HIS A 274 13.56 1.52 6.58
N ILE A 275 14.28 2.53 6.06
CA ILE A 275 14.56 2.68 4.62
C ILE A 275 15.26 1.45 4.03
N GLN A 276 16.21 0.88 4.78
CA GLN A 276 16.97 -0.28 4.31
C GLN A 276 16.09 -1.51 4.05
N ASP A 277 14.97 -1.66 4.76
CA ASP A 277 14.06 -2.78 4.51
C ASP A 277 13.38 -2.64 3.13
N ALA A 278 13.02 -1.41 2.74
CA ALA A 278 12.46 -1.16 1.42
C ALA A 278 13.51 -1.36 0.30
N VAL A 279 14.75 -0.96 0.51
CA VAL A 279 15.84 -1.20 -0.45
C VAL A 279 16.08 -2.69 -0.63
N ARG A 280 16.13 -3.47 0.46
CA ARG A 280 16.26 -4.93 0.39
C ARG A 280 15.07 -5.60 -0.28
N LEU A 281 13.87 -5.03 -0.15
CA LEU A 281 12.69 -5.53 -0.86
C LEU A 281 12.85 -5.41 -2.38
N VAL A 282 13.49 -4.36 -2.90
CA VAL A 282 13.79 -4.25 -4.35
C VAL A 282 14.61 -5.43 -4.82
N GLU A 283 15.70 -5.76 -4.13
CA GLU A 283 16.60 -6.87 -4.47
C GLU A 283 15.86 -8.21 -4.44
N LEU A 284 15.02 -8.39 -3.41
CA LEU A 284 14.19 -9.57 -3.27
C LEU A 284 13.17 -9.72 -4.41
N LEU A 285 12.51 -8.64 -4.78
CA LEU A 285 11.54 -8.63 -5.88
C LEU A 285 12.22 -8.95 -7.22
N GLN A 286 13.37 -8.36 -7.50
CA GLN A 286 14.14 -8.68 -8.70
C GLN A 286 14.47 -10.17 -8.77
N SER A 287 14.93 -10.75 -7.66
CA SER A 287 15.22 -12.19 -7.59
C SER A 287 13.95 -13.06 -7.71
N ALA A 288 12.84 -12.63 -7.08
CA ALA A 288 11.59 -13.39 -7.09
C ALA A 288 10.86 -13.39 -8.43
N LEU A 289 11.03 -12.34 -9.23
CA LEU A 289 10.33 -12.10 -10.49
C LEU A 289 11.19 -12.43 -11.72
N SER A 290 12.50 -12.60 -11.56
CA SER A 290 13.37 -13.03 -12.66
C SER A 290 12.97 -14.42 -13.13
N PRO A 291 12.93 -14.68 -14.44
CA PRO A 291 12.70 -16.01 -14.96
C PRO A 291 13.83 -16.96 -14.49
N SER A 292 13.44 -18.12 -13.95
CA SER A 292 14.36 -19.20 -13.55
C SER A 292 14.90 -19.93 -14.76
#